data_aa99ff7ffa677455fca6604240e0f168
#
_entry.id   aa99ff7ffa677455fca6604240e0f168
#
_cell.length_a   1.000
_cell.length_b   1.000
_cell.length_c   1.000
_cell.angle_alpha   90.00
_cell.angle_beta   90.00
_cell.angle_gamma   90.00
#
_symmetry.space_group_name_H-M   'P 1'
#
loop_
_entity.id
_entity.type
_entity.pdbx_description
1 polymer ?
#
loop_
_entity_poly.entity_id
_entity_poly.type
_entity_poly.pdbx_seq_one_letter_code
_entity_poly.pdbx_strand_id
1 'polypeptide(L)'
;LALFLLGLLLALRPLLGPKEPFPEPPRREELLRELEVLKEEVEALEGEEKKRALARMVEVERLLEGYRPPAPRPFRPWPVALVLGAVVLLGVGLWRYTLPRLPGETTVTQRQEARELKALADKARRTGEVEDLLAWGRKAYELQAFDQAAEAYLEVLKKDPKNVEAMRRVGILLFMGGRPEEARIFLEIAQGADPEAAEGWLFLGHVYFQDGRMQEATAAW
;
A
#
# COMPACT_ATOMS: atom_id res chain seq x y z
N LEU A 1 13.04 -3.31 2.10
CA LEU A 1 13.59 -3.05 0.76
C LEU A 1 14.91 -3.82 0.54
N ALA A 2 15.88 -3.72 1.46
CA ALA A 2 17.19 -4.39 1.35
C ALA A 2 17.07 -5.92 1.23
N LEU A 3 16.23 -6.57 2.05
CA LEU A 3 15.98 -8.01 2.00
C LEU A 3 15.31 -8.44 0.68
N PHE A 4 14.43 -7.62 0.13
CA PHE A 4 13.77 -7.88 -1.15
C PHE A 4 14.79 -7.79 -2.31
N LEU A 5 15.65 -6.77 -2.30
CA LEU A 5 16.72 -6.62 -3.30
C LEU A 5 17.73 -7.76 -3.20
N LEU A 6 18.08 -8.22 -2.00
CA LEU A 6 18.96 -9.36 -1.78
C LEU A 6 18.31 -10.65 -2.29
N GLY A 7 17.04 -10.88 -2.02
CA GLY A 7 16.28 -12.02 -2.55
C GLY A 7 16.20 -12.03 -4.08
N LEU A 8 15.96 -10.87 -4.69
CA LEU A 8 15.93 -10.70 -6.13
C LEU A 8 17.31 -10.96 -6.76
N LEU A 9 18.37 -10.48 -6.13
CA LEU A 9 19.77 -10.69 -6.58
C LEU A 9 20.15 -12.18 -6.50
N LEU A 10 19.73 -12.88 -5.43
CA LEU A 10 19.93 -14.32 -5.30
C LEU A 10 19.11 -15.10 -6.33
N ALA A 11 17.87 -14.71 -6.60
CA ALA A 11 17.02 -15.35 -7.61
C ALA A 11 17.55 -15.12 -9.05
N LEU A 12 18.24 -14.00 -9.30
CA LEU A 12 18.85 -13.68 -10.60
C LEU A 12 20.24 -14.23 -10.75
N ARG A 13 20.88 -14.70 -9.67
CA ARG A 13 22.25 -15.26 -9.68
C ARG A 13 22.46 -16.35 -10.75
N PRO A 14 21.54 -17.33 -10.94
CA PRO A 14 21.70 -18.34 -12.01
C PRO A 14 21.60 -17.74 -13.43
N LEU A 15 21.01 -16.55 -13.58
CA LEU A 15 20.95 -15.85 -14.88
C LEU A 15 22.18 -14.98 -15.15
N LEU A 16 22.89 -14.58 -14.11
CA LEU A 16 24.07 -13.69 -14.16
C LEU A 16 25.40 -14.44 -14.04
N GLY A 17 25.38 -15.70 -13.57
CA GLY A 17 26.58 -16.55 -13.45
C GLY A 17 27.13 -16.97 -14.80
N PRO A 18 28.42 -17.38 -14.85
CA PRO A 18 28.97 -18.05 -16.01
C PRO A 18 28.09 -19.26 -16.29
N LYS A 19 27.55 -19.33 -17.51
CA LYS A 19 26.75 -20.47 -17.93
C LYS A 19 27.64 -21.68 -17.96
N GLU A 20 27.36 -22.68 -17.14
CA GLU A 20 27.85 -24.01 -17.44
C GLU A 20 27.47 -24.35 -18.89
N PRO A 21 28.36 -24.95 -19.66
CA PRO A 21 28.03 -25.39 -21.00
C PRO A 21 26.72 -26.22 -20.88
N PHE A 22 25.74 -25.92 -21.72
CA PHE A 22 24.51 -26.72 -21.75
C PHE A 22 24.89 -28.19 -21.82
N PRO A 23 24.18 -29.09 -21.11
CA PRO A 23 24.40 -30.51 -21.23
C PRO A 23 24.43 -30.86 -22.73
N GLU A 24 25.45 -31.58 -23.11
CA GLU A 24 25.60 -31.96 -24.50
C GLU A 24 24.33 -32.56 -25.04
N PRO A 25 23.92 -32.27 -26.27
CA PRO A 25 22.69 -32.79 -26.79
C PRO A 25 22.70 -34.34 -26.71
N PRO A 26 21.59 -34.95 -26.39
CA PRO A 26 21.47 -36.40 -26.22
C PRO A 26 22.09 -37.22 -27.35
N ARG A 27 22.04 -36.67 -28.55
CA ARG A 27 22.59 -37.29 -29.74
C ARG A 27 24.11 -37.53 -29.72
N ARG A 28 24.91 -36.64 -29.07
CA ARG A 28 26.34 -36.85 -28.96
C ARG A 28 26.66 -37.94 -27.94
N GLU A 29 25.97 -37.94 -26.81
CA GLU A 29 26.10 -38.96 -25.79
C GLU A 29 25.68 -40.35 -26.32
N GLU A 30 24.61 -40.41 -27.12
CA GLU A 30 24.20 -41.65 -27.79
C GLU A 30 25.23 -42.19 -28.74
N LEU A 31 25.85 -41.33 -29.60
CA LEU A 31 26.90 -41.69 -30.50
C LEU A 31 28.19 -42.15 -29.76
N LEU A 32 28.50 -41.53 -28.63
CA LEU A 32 29.65 -41.95 -27.79
C LEU A 32 29.39 -43.32 -27.17
N ARG A 33 28.20 -43.59 -26.68
CA ARG A 33 27.82 -44.91 -26.16
C ARG A 33 27.80 -45.97 -27.25
N GLU A 34 27.26 -45.67 -28.44
CA GLU A 34 27.29 -46.55 -29.59
C GLU A 34 28.72 -46.90 -30.01
N LEU A 35 29.64 -45.92 -29.97
CA LEU A 35 31.07 -46.14 -30.26
C LEU A 35 31.71 -47.07 -29.23
N GLU A 36 31.39 -46.92 -27.96
CA GLU A 36 31.93 -47.72 -26.87
C GLU A 36 31.47 -49.19 -26.99
N VAL A 37 30.19 -49.41 -27.26
CA VAL A 37 29.60 -50.72 -27.50
C VAL A 37 30.21 -51.38 -28.75
N LEU A 38 30.35 -50.62 -29.86
CA LEU A 38 30.96 -51.11 -31.08
C LEU A 38 32.44 -51.50 -30.92
N LYS A 39 33.20 -50.82 -30.04
CA LYS A 39 34.58 -51.18 -29.72
C LYS A 39 34.66 -52.52 -29.02
N GLU A 40 33.78 -52.77 -28.06
CA GLU A 40 33.69 -54.07 -27.35
C GLU A 40 33.26 -55.18 -28.30
N GLU A 41 32.27 -54.92 -29.17
CA GLU A 41 31.78 -55.91 -30.17
C GLU A 41 32.87 -56.26 -31.20
N VAL A 42 33.67 -55.29 -31.68
CA VAL A 42 34.75 -55.53 -32.64
C VAL A 42 35.82 -56.47 -32.07
N GLU A 43 36.06 -56.43 -30.74
CA GLU A 43 37.00 -57.33 -30.08
C GLU A 43 36.49 -58.77 -30.04
N ALA A 44 35.19 -58.96 -29.90
CA ALA A 44 34.53 -60.27 -29.75
C ALA A 44 34.11 -60.94 -31.06
N LEU A 45 34.02 -60.18 -32.14
CA LEU A 45 33.55 -60.67 -33.46
C LEU A 45 34.68 -61.11 -34.41
N GLU A 46 34.38 -62.05 -35.30
CA GLU A 46 35.32 -62.50 -36.35
C GLU A 46 34.62 -62.50 -37.74
N GLY A 47 35.43 -62.53 -38.80
CA GLY A 47 34.97 -62.65 -40.18
C GLY A 47 34.21 -61.43 -40.72
N GLU A 48 33.11 -61.68 -41.46
CA GLU A 48 32.30 -60.61 -42.09
C GLU A 48 31.54 -59.74 -41.11
N GLU A 49 31.18 -60.23 -39.92
CA GLU A 49 30.53 -59.44 -38.86
C GLU A 49 31.46 -58.42 -38.27
N LYS A 50 32.71 -58.76 -38.06
CA LYS A 50 33.76 -57.81 -37.65
C LYS A 50 33.93 -56.68 -38.63
N LYS A 51 33.92 -56.97 -39.92
CA LYS A 51 34.03 -55.95 -40.97
C LYS A 51 32.87 -54.97 -40.95
N ARG A 52 31.63 -55.44 -40.69
CA ARG A 52 30.42 -54.60 -40.56
C ARG A 52 30.49 -53.73 -39.35
N ALA A 53 30.87 -54.27 -38.21
CA ALA A 53 31.03 -53.50 -36.97
C ALA A 53 32.09 -52.41 -37.10
N LEU A 54 33.27 -52.72 -37.72
CA LEU A 54 34.31 -51.73 -38.05
C LEU A 54 33.81 -50.62 -38.99
N ALA A 55 33.05 -50.96 -40.03
CA ALA A 55 32.46 -49.99 -40.92
C ALA A 55 31.50 -49.03 -40.19
N ARG A 56 30.68 -49.58 -39.28
CA ARG A 56 29.77 -48.77 -38.47
C ARG A 56 30.52 -47.88 -37.46
N MET A 57 31.59 -48.40 -36.86
CA MET A 57 32.42 -47.63 -35.96
C MET A 57 33.05 -46.40 -36.65
N VAL A 58 33.61 -46.58 -37.87
CA VAL A 58 34.15 -45.48 -38.69
C VAL A 58 33.07 -44.45 -39.03
N GLU A 59 31.84 -44.90 -39.33
CA GLU A 59 30.72 -44.02 -39.63
C GLU A 59 30.36 -43.19 -38.39
N VAL A 60 30.25 -43.80 -37.19
CA VAL A 60 29.96 -43.11 -35.91
C VAL A 60 31.07 -42.11 -35.57
N GLU A 61 32.35 -42.50 -35.73
CA GLU A 61 33.47 -41.57 -35.54
C GLU A 61 33.41 -40.36 -36.48
N ARG A 62 33.06 -40.59 -37.73
CA ARG A 62 32.87 -39.49 -38.70
C ARG A 62 31.73 -38.56 -38.35
N LEU A 63 30.64 -39.10 -37.83
CA LEU A 63 29.50 -38.30 -37.31
C LEU A 63 29.89 -37.47 -36.10
N LEU A 64 30.70 -38.05 -35.20
CA LEU A 64 31.23 -37.34 -34.03
C LEU A 64 32.22 -36.22 -34.41
N GLU A 65 33.13 -36.46 -35.39
CA GLU A 65 34.03 -35.42 -35.92
C GLU A 65 33.27 -34.26 -36.58
N GLY A 66 32.18 -34.54 -37.26
CA GLY A 66 31.32 -33.55 -37.91
C GLY A 66 30.37 -32.83 -36.94
N TYR A 67 30.25 -33.30 -35.69
CA TYR A 67 29.33 -32.76 -34.74
C TYR A 67 29.78 -31.39 -34.24
N ARG A 68 29.03 -30.34 -34.58
CA ARG A 68 29.18 -29.00 -34.04
C ARG A 68 28.07 -28.74 -33.02
N PRO A 69 28.42 -28.55 -31.76
CA PRO A 69 27.41 -28.17 -30.78
C PRO A 69 26.73 -26.86 -31.22
N PRO A 70 25.41 -26.70 -31.03
CA PRO A 70 24.74 -25.46 -31.36
C PRO A 70 25.37 -24.30 -30.59
N ALA A 71 25.71 -23.24 -31.31
CA ALA A 71 26.29 -22.05 -30.71
C ALA A 71 25.38 -21.54 -29.58
N PRO A 72 25.92 -21.24 -28.39
CA PRO A 72 25.12 -20.70 -27.30
C PRO A 72 24.45 -19.41 -27.77
N ARG A 73 23.10 -19.33 -27.61
CA ARG A 73 22.36 -18.13 -27.96
C ARG A 73 22.87 -16.98 -27.11
N PRO A 74 23.23 -15.82 -27.69
CA PRO A 74 23.68 -14.70 -26.91
C PRO A 74 22.58 -14.28 -25.94
N PHE A 75 22.93 -14.16 -24.66
CA PHE A 75 22.02 -13.66 -23.65
C PHE A 75 21.66 -12.19 -23.96
N ARG A 76 20.39 -11.93 -24.17
CA ARG A 76 19.87 -10.57 -24.34
C ARG A 76 19.38 -10.07 -22.99
N PRO A 77 20.10 -9.17 -22.30
CA PRO A 77 19.74 -8.72 -20.96
C PRO A 77 18.54 -7.75 -20.93
N TRP A 78 18.15 -7.21 -22.07
CA TRP A 78 17.11 -6.19 -22.15
C TRP A 78 15.72 -6.60 -21.63
N PRO A 79 15.22 -7.85 -21.80
CA PRO A 79 13.91 -8.21 -21.23
C PRO A 79 13.95 -8.25 -19.69
N VAL A 80 15.08 -8.69 -19.13
CA VAL A 80 15.29 -8.70 -17.68
C VAL A 80 15.35 -7.27 -17.14
N ALA A 81 16.06 -6.38 -17.83
CA ALA A 81 16.14 -4.97 -17.49
C ALA A 81 14.77 -4.28 -17.55
N LEU A 82 13.92 -4.62 -18.53
CA LEU A 82 12.56 -4.10 -18.62
C LEU A 82 11.69 -4.55 -17.44
N VAL A 83 11.71 -5.83 -17.07
CA VAL A 83 10.96 -6.36 -15.95
C VAL A 83 11.41 -5.71 -14.64
N LEU A 84 12.73 -5.60 -14.43
CA LEU A 84 13.28 -4.92 -13.25
C LEU A 84 12.89 -3.45 -13.20
N GLY A 85 12.95 -2.75 -14.32
CA GLY A 85 12.51 -1.36 -14.43
C GLY A 85 11.02 -1.20 -14.10
N ALA A 86 10.17 -2.08 -14.60
CA ALA A 86 8.74 -2.07 -14.29
C ALA A 86 8.46 -2.33 -12.79
N VAL A 87 9.16 -3.28 -12.18
CA VAL A 87 9.04 -3.57 -10.73
C VAL A 87 9.48 -2.37 -9.89
N VAL A 88 10.59 -1.72 -10.26
CA VAL A 88 11.05 -0.51 -9.56
C VAL A 88 10.06 0.64 -9.72
N LEU A 89 9.54 0.88 -10.91
CA LEU A 89 8.54 1.93 -11.15
C LEU A 89 7.24 1.68 -10.38
N LEU A 90 6.76 0.42 -10.35
CA LEU A 90 5.61 0.03 -9.53
C LEU A 90 5.89 0.23 -8.04
N GLY A 91 7.07 -0.18 -7.57
CA GLY A 91 7.49 -0.01 -6.17
C GLY A 91 7.56 1.46 -5.76
N VAL A 92 8.15 2.31 -6.60
CA VAL A 92 8.21 3.77 -6.38
C VAL A 92 6.81 4.40 -6.43
N GLY A 93 5.98 3.96 -7.38
CA GLY A 93 4.59 4.43 -7.49
C GLY A 93 3.78 4.09 -6.25
N LEU A 94 3.84 2.84 -5.80
CA LEU A 94 3.18 2.38 -4.56
C LEU A 94 3.72 3.13 -3.33
N TRP A 95 5.04 3.24 -3.22
CA TRP A 95 5.69 3.97 -2.12
C TRP A 95 5.23 5.44 -2.08
N ARG A 96 5.23 6.14 -3.23
CA ARG A 96 4.77 7.53 -3.32
C ARG A 96 3.28 7.68 -3.02
N TYR A 97 2.47 6.67 -3.34
CA TYR A 97 1.02 6.69 -3.11
C TYR A 97 0.65 6.34 -1.66
N THR A 98 1.36 5.39 -1.04
CA THR A 98 1.00 4.85 0.29
C THR A 98 1.69 5.53 1.45
N LEU A 99 2.85 6.20 1.24
CA LEU A 99 3.51 6.90 2.34
C LEU A 99 2.71 8.12 2.80
N PRO A 100 2.55 8.29 4.10
CA PRO A 100 1.97 9.51 4.67
C PRO A 100 2.81 10.72 4.29
N ARG A 101 2.15 11.79 3.83
CA ARG A 101 2.81 13.06 3.46
C ARG A 101 2.65 14.14 4.53
N LEU A 102 1.69 13.94 5.43
CA LEU A 102 1.40 14.83 6.54
C LEU A 102 1.59 14.06 7.85
N PRO A 103 1.98 14.74 8.94
CA PRO A 103 2.00 14.13 10.25
C PRO A 103 0.62 13.56 10.60
N GLY A 104 0.56 12.28 10.99
CA GLY A 104 -0.68 11.60 11.32
C GLY A 104 -1.40 10.89 10.17
N GLU A 105 -1.00 11.09 8.90
CA GLU A 105 -1.56 10.33 7.77
C GLU A 105 -1.07 8.89 7.80
N THR A 106 -1.98 7.92 7.97
CA THR A 106 -1.64 6.49 8.00
C THR A 106 -2.20 5.73 6.80
N THR A 107 -3.28 6.22 6.17
CA THR A 107 -3.96 5.57 5.04
C THR A 107 -4.25 6.54 3.90
N VAL A 108 -4.63 6.00 2.73
CA VAL A 108 -5.06 6.81 1.57
C VAL A 108 -6.33 7.59 1.89
N THR A 109 -7.27 6.98 2.60
CA THR A 109 -8.53 7.61 3.01
C THR A 109 -8.28 8.78 3.95
N GLN A 110 -7.49 8.57 5.00
CA GLN A 110 -7.09 9.65 5.92
C GLN A 110 -6.36 10.80 5.23
N ARG A 111 -5.60 10.48 4.18
CA ARG A 111 -4.93 11.50 3.37
C ARG A 111 -5.90 12.36 2.58
N GLN A 112 -6.95 11.76 2.03
CA GLN A 112 -8.00 12.50 1.31
C GLN A 112 -8.77 13.40 2.27
N GLU A 113 -9.20 12.86 3.41
CA GLU A 113 -9.91 13.58 4.47
C GLU A 113 -9.07 14.74 5.03
N ALA A 114 -7.78 14.53 5.29
CA ALA A 114 -6.87 15.58 5.74
C ALA A 114 -6.69 16.71 4.70
N ARG A 115 -6.69 16.37 3.41
CA ARG A 115 -6.63 17.38 2.34
C ARG A 115 -7.93 18.16 2.22
N GLU A 116 -9.06 17.48 2.33
CA GLU A 116 -10.38 18.10 2.32
C GLU A 116 -10.53 19.05 3.50
N LEU A 117 -10.19 18.60 4.71
CA LEU A 117 -10.21 19.43 5.90
C LEU A 117 -9.33 20.67 5.74
N LYS A 118 -8.11 20.49 5.23
CA LYS A 118 -7.21 21.62 4.96
C LYS A 118 -7.79 22.59 3.94
N ALA A 119 -8.37 22.09 2.86
CA ALA A 119 -8.98 22.93 1.83
C ALA A 119 -10.15 23.76 2.39
N LEU A 120 -11.00 23.14 3.24
CA LEU A 120 -12.09 23.83 3.93
C LEU A 120 -11.56 24.90 4.90
N ALA A 121 -10.54 24.57 5.70
CA ALA A 121 -9.90 25.53 6.61
C ALA A 121 -9.31 26.73 5.84
N ASP A 122 -8.57 26.47 4.76
CA ASP A 122 -7.97 27.53 3.94
C ASP A 122 -9.05 28.39 3.26
N LYS A 123 -10.18 27.79 2.84
CA LYS A 123 -11.31 28.53 2.29
C LYS A 123 -11.94 29.41 3.36
N ALA A 124 -12.29 28.83 4.51
CA ALA A 124 -12.95 29.52 5.61
C ALA A 124 -12.12 30.73 6.13
N ARG A 125 -10.80 30.55 6.25
CA ARG A 125 -9.88 31.65 6.65
C ARG A 125 -9.78 32.75 5.61
N ARG A 126 -9.93 32.45 4.31
CA ARG A 126 -9.88 33.47 3.26
C ARG A 126 -11.18 34.25 3.12
N THR A 127 -12.32 33.56 3.11
CA THR A 127 -13.62 34.17 2.94
C THR A 127 -14.11 34.82 4.22
N GLY A 128 -13.85 34.17 5.34
CA GLY A 128 -14.41 34.55 6.62
C GLY A 128 -15.94 34.46 6.68
N GLU A 129 -16.58 33.79 5.73
CA GLU A 129 -18.03 33.61 5.71
C GLU A 129 -18.48 32.58 6.75
N VAL A 130 -19.60 32.84 7.39
CA VAL A 130 -20.15 31.96 8.44
C VAL A 130 -20.36 30.56 7.92
N GLU A 131 -20.88 30.40 6.71
CA GLU A 131 -21.16 29.11 6.12
C GLU A 131 -19.85 28.30 5.85
N ASP A 132 -18.80 28.95 5.39
CA ASP A 132 -17.50 28.31 5.17
C ASP A 132 -16.83 27.89 6.50
N LEU A 133 -16.99 28.69 7.54
CA LEU A 133 -16.53 28.38 8.90
C LEU A 133 -17.31 27.19 9.47
N LEU A 134 -18.63 27.14 9.28
CA LEU A 134 -19.46 26.00 9.69
C LEU A 134 -19.06 24.73 8.93
N ALA A 135 -18.84 24.81 7.63
CA ALA A 135 -18.41 23.66 6.83
C ALA A 135 -17.05 23.10 7.32
N TRP A 136 -16.10 23.99 7.62
CA TRP A 136 -14.82 23.58 8.22
C TRP A 136 -15.03 22.96 9.61
N GLY A 137 -15.83 23.59 10.48
CA GLY A 137 -16.12 23.09 11.83
C GLY A 137 -16.76 21.70 11.83
N ARG A 138 -17.77 21.48 10.96
CA ARG A 138 -18.44 20.18 10.78
C ARG A 138 -17.45 19.10 10.37
N LYS A 139 -16.64 19.38 9.34
CA LYS A 139 -15.63 18.41 8.85
C LYS A 139 -14.56 18.11 9.89
N ALA A 140 -14.08 19.13 10.59
CA ALA A 140 -13.12 18.97 11.68
C ALA A 140 -13.70 18.11 12.82
N TYR A 141 -14.96 18.35 13.20
CA TYR A 141 -15.65 17.58 14.23
C TYR A 141 -15.83 16.10 13.81
N GLU A 142 -16.27 15.86 12.56
CA GLU A 142 -16.41 14.51 11.97
C GLU A 142 -15.09 13.73 12.03
N LEU A 143 -13.99 14.37 11.73
CA LEU A 143 -12.65 13.78 11.74
C LEU A 143 -11.99 13.79 13.13
N GLN A 144 -12.73 14.17 14.17
CA GLN A 144 -12.23 14.26 15.55
C GLN A 144 -11.04 15.24 15.72
N ALA A 145 -10.87 16.16 14.80
CA ALA A 145 -9.90 17.25 14.89
C ALA A 145 -10.47 18.37 15.76
N PHE A 146 -10.71 18.06 17.05
CA PHE A 146 -11.49 18.90 17.97
C PHE A 146 -10.93 20.30 18.17
N ASP A 147 -9.60 20.47 18.14
CA ASP A 147 -8.97 21.80 18.22
C ASP A 147 -9.38 22.68 17.04
N GLN A 148 -9.36 22.12 15.82
CA GLN A 148 -9.78 22.86 14.62
C GLN A 148 -11.29 23.09 14.58
N ALA A 149 -12.08 22.14 15.09
CA ALA A 149 -13.52 22.30 15.20
C ALA A 149 -13.86 23.44 16.16
N ALA A 150 -13.20 23.48 17.34
CA ALA A 150 -13.38 24.55 18.30
C ALA A 150 -12.99 25.92 17.72
N GLU A 151 -11.83 26.02 17.04
CA GLU A 151 -11.39 27.24 16.36
C GLU A 151 -12.48 27.74 15.39
N ALA A 152 -12.96 26.83 14.50
CA ALA A 152 -13.94 27.17 13.49
C ALA A 152 -15.28 27.67 14.11
N TYR A 153 -15.84 26.93 15.07
CA TYR A 153 -17.12 27.32 15.70
C TYR A 153 -17.00 28.59 16.56
N LEU A 154 -15.86 28.81 17.22
CA LEU A 154 -15.62 30.07 17.92
C LEU A 154 -15.53 31.27 16.97
N GLU A 155 -14.94 31.09 15.78
CA GLU A 155 -14.95 32.15 14.75
C GLU A 155 -16.38 32.41 14.21
N VAL A 156 -17.21 31.35 14.10
CA VAL A 156 -18.64 31.53 13.78
C VAL A 156 -19.31 32.41 14.85
N LEU A 157 -19.13 32.09 16.14
CA LEU A 157 -19.76 32.82 17.22
C LEU A 157 -19.27 34.29 17.36
N LYS A 158 -18.07 34.59 16.94
CA LYS A 158 -17.60 35.99 16.84
C LYS A 158 -18.35 36.80 15.80
N LYS A 159 -18.79 36.16 14.71
CA LYS A 159 -19.53 36.81 13.60
C LYS A 159 -21.04 36.75 13.79
N ASP A 160 -21.54 35.61 14.21
CA ASP A 160 -22.93 35.33 14.51
C ASP A 160 -23.07 34.76 15.93
N PRO A 161 -23.15 35.64 16.95
CA PRO A 161 -23.27 35.20 18.35
C PRO A 161 -24.54 34.40 18.66
N LYS A 162 -25.51 34.36 17.76
CA LYS A 162 -26.77 33.61 17.93
C LYS A 162 -26.79 32.29 17.13
N ASN A 163 -25.71 31.91 16.51
CA ASN A 163 -25.67 30.68 15.74
C ASN A 163 -25.82 29.45 16.65
N VAL A 164 -26.98 28.84 16.58
CA VAL A 164 -27.41 27.74 17.48
C VAL A 164 -26.54 26.50 17.28
N GLU A 165 -26.15 26.18 16.02
CA GLU A 165 -25.27 25.05 15.71
C GLU A 165 -23.91 25.25 16.34
N ALA A 166 -23.33 26.44 16.17
CA ALA A 166 -22.00 26.73 16.71
C ALA A 166 -22.03 26.74 18.26
N MET A 167 -23.07 27.28 18.89
CA MET A 167 -23.25 27.22 20.34
C MET A 167 -23.30 25.78 20.85
N ARG A 168 -24.11 24.94 20.22
CA ARG A 168 -24.23 23.53 20.60
C ARG A 168 -22.88 22.81 20.46
N ARG A 169 -22.19 22.96 19.34
CA ARG A 169 -20.89 22.34 19.09
C ARG A 169 -19.82 22.83 20.07
N VAL A 170 -19.76 24.11 20.36
CA VAL A 170 -18.84 24.65 21.36
C VAL A 170 -19.14 24.06 22.73
N GLY A 171 -20.44 24.01 23.14
CA GLY A 171 -20.83 23.40 24.38
C GLY A 171 -20.39 21.93 24.51
N ILE A 172 -20.60 21.12 23.45
CA ILE A 172 -20.14 19.73 23.41
C ILE A 172 -18.63 19.64 23.55
N LEU A 173 -17.90 20.45 22.81
CA LEU A 173 -16.43 20.45 22.84
C LEU A 173 -15.87 20.88 24.19
N LEU A 174 -16.53 21.84 24.87
CA LEU A 174 -16.20 22.23 26.24
C LEU A 174 -16.40 21.09 27.23
N PHE A 175 -17.52 20.37 27.10
CA PHE A 175 -17.79 19.19 27.95
C PHE A 175 -16.71 18.11 27.74
N MET A 176 -16.40 17.78 26.50
CA MET A 176 -15.34 16.83 26.16
C MET A 176 -13.94 17.28 26.63
N GLY A 177 -13.72 18.58 26.71
CA GLY A 177 -12.50 19.20 27.24
C GLY A 177 -12.46 19.30 28.77
N GLY A 178 -13.45 18.71 29.51
CA GLY A 178 -13.49 18.72 30.97
C GLY A 178 -13.91 20.07 31.57
N ARG A 179 -14.70 20.89 30.85
CA ARG A 179 -15.22 22.19 31.27
C ARG A 179 -16.77 22.19 31.33
N PRO A 180 -17.38 21.33 32.18
CA PRO A 180 -18.82 21.10 32.18
C PRO A 180 -19.62 22.35 32.52
N GLU A 181 -19.14 23.21 33.42
CA GLU A 181 -19.86 24.43 33.82
C GLU A 181 -20.03 25.41 32.65
N GLU A 182 -19.00 25.57 31.87
CA GLU A 182 -19.05 26.42 30.67
C GLU A 182 -19.88 25.75 29.57
N ALA A 183 -19.73 24.43 29.41
CA ALA A 183 -20.52 23.65 28.45
C ALA A 183 -22.03 23.80 28.71
N ARG A 184 -22.46 23.78 30.00
CA ARG A 184 -23.84 23.95 30.38
C ARG A 184 -24.45 25.23 29.84
N ILE A 185 -23.75 26.36 29.99
CA ILE A 185 -24.25 27.66 29.53
C ILE A 185 -24.53 27.64 28.02
N PHE A 186 -23.60 27.14 27.23
CA PHE A 186 -23.77 27.07 25.79
C PHE A 186 -24.87 26.08 25.37
N LEU A 187 -24.94 24.92 26.04
CA LEU A 187 -25.93 23.90 25.72
C LEU A 187 -27.35 24.32 26.13
N GLU A 188 -27.55 24.95 27.29
CA GLU A 188 -28.85 25.47 27.72
C GLU A 188 -29.37 26.50 26.72
N ILE A 189 -28.53 27.43 26.27
CA ILE A 189 -28.92 28.45 25.27
C ILE A 189 -29.27 27.79 23.95
N ALA A 190 -28.43 26.86 23.47
CA ALA A 190 -28.65 26.18 22.20
C ALA A 190 -29.94 25.35 22.22
N GLN A 191 -30.20 24.61 23.30
CA GLN A 191 -31.41 23.80 23.45
C GLN A 191 -32.69 24.65 23.64
N GLY A 192 -32.58 25.81 24.26
CA GLY A 192 -33.66 26.77 24.32
C GLY A 192 -34.08 27.32 22.97
N ALA A 193 -33.11 27.43 22.02
CA ALA A 193 -33.35 27.91 20.66
C ALA A 193 -33.74 26.79 19.67
N ASP A 194 -33.23 25.56 19.87
CA ASP A 194 -33.52 24.38 19.06
C ASP A 194 -33.75 23.14 19.94
N PRO A 195 -34.98 22.98 20.48
CA PRO A 195 -35.29 21.86 21.37
C PRO A 195 -35.31 20.50 20.69
N GLU A 196 -35.41 20.44 19.37
CA GLU A 196 -35.46 19.17 18.60
C GLU A 196 -34.09 18.48 18.47
N ALA A 197 -33.01 19.16 18.82
CA ALA A 197 -31.67 18.63 18.67
C ALA A 197 -31.32 17.65 19.81
N ALA A 198 -31.55 16.36 19.59
CA ALA A 198 -31.30 15.30 20.56
C ALA A 198 -29.86 15.26 21.10
N GLU A 199 -28.86 15.59 20.26
CA GLU A 199 -27.46 15.59 20.69
C GLU A 199 -27.20 16.60 21.80
N GLY A 200 -27.81 17.79 21.75
CA GLY A 200 -27.65 18.80 22.79
C GLY A 200 -28.23 18.33 24.13
N TRP A 201 -29.38 17.68 24.12
CA TRP A 201 -30.00 17.11 25.32
C TRP A 201 -29.16 16.00 25.92
N LEU A 202 -28.58 15.13 25.06
CA LEU A 202 -27.69 14.07 25.52
C LEU A 202 -26.52 14.62 26.34
N PHE A 203 -25.81 15.62 25.81
CA PHE A 203 -24.68 16.22 26.51
C PHE A 203 -25.11 17.05 27.72
N LEU A 204 -26.22 17.77 27.64
CA LEU A 204 -26.75 18.53 28.75
C LEU A 204 -27.15 17.61 29.91
N GLY A 205 -27.74 16.45 29.62
CA GLY A 205 -28.01 15.43 30.63
C GLY A 205 -26.76 14.91 31.32
N HIS A 206 -25.67 14.69 30.56
CA HIS A 206 -24.39 14.32 31.17
C HIS A 206 -23.80 15.43 32.04
N VAL A 207 -23.92 16.69 31.64
CA VAL A 207 -23.49 17.83 32.46
C VAL A 207 -24.29 17.85 33.78
N TYR A 208 -25.61 17.77 33.71
CA TYR A 208 -26.46 17.75 34.91
C TYR A 208 -26.14 16.56 35.81
N PHE A 209 -25.88 15.40 35.25
CA PHE A 209 -25.47 14.23 36.00
C PHE A 209 -24.17 14.47 36.78
N GLN A 210 -23.15 15.07 36.14
CA GLN A 210 -21.88 15.42 36.81
C GLN A 210 -22.07 16.44 37.92
N ASP A 211 -23.00 17.37 37.75
CA ASP A 211 -23.38 18.38 38.76
C ASP A 211 -24.25 17.81 39.90
N GLY A 212 -24.57 16.50 39.86
CA GLY A 212 -25.46 15.88 40.84
C GLY A 212 -26.95 16.23 40.69
N ARG A 213 -27.32 16.90 39.62
CA ARG A 213 -28.69 17.34 39.29
C ARG A 213 -29.47 16.22 38.60
N MET A 214 -29.75 15.14 39.37
CA MET A 214 -30.30 13.89 38.80
C MET A 214 -31.67 14.05 38.16
N GLN A 215 -32.53 14.94 38.67
CA GLN A 215 -33.87 15.17 38.10
C GLN A 215 -33.76 15.81 36.72
N GLU A 216 -32.92 16.82 36.59
CA GLU A 216 -32.69 17.48 35.29
C GLU A 216 -31.97 16.58 34.32
N ALA A 217 -31.00 15.76 34.77
CA ALA A 217 -30.34 14.78 33.94
C ALA A 217 -31.33 13.78 33.34
N THR A 218 -32.24 13.23 34.16
CA THR A 218 -33.26 12.29 33.68
C THR A 218 -34.30 12.94 32.77
N ALA A 219 -34.55 14.22 32.95
CA ALA A 219 -35.50 14.97 32.11
C ALA A 219 -34.86 15.32 30.72
N ALA A 220 -33.53 15.44 30.66
CA ALA A 220 -32.78 15.70 29.42
C ALA A 220 -32.62 14.45 28.56
N TRP A 221 -32.60 13.28 29.15
CA TRP A 221 -32.47 12.00 28.44
C TRP A 221 -33.81 11.39 28.10
#